data_2819afe9218c93a592ec761adc1b33d2
#
_entry.id   2819afe9218c93a592ec761adc1b33d2
#
_cell.length_a   1.000
_cell.length_b   1.000
_cell.length_c   1.000
_cell.angle_alpha   90.00
_cell.angle_beta   90.00
_cell.angle_gamma   90.00
#
_symmetry.space_group_name_H-M   'P 1'
#
loop_
_entity.id
_entity.type
_entity.pdbx_description
1 polymer ?
#
loop_
_entity_poly.entity_id
_entity_poly.type
_entity_poly.pdbx_seq_one_letter_code
_entity_poly.pdbx_strand_id
1 'polypeptide(L)'
;MNLGFIGTGEITKAVVIGILNSNIKFNKIFLSKRNNKISNFLKKKSKKIIVSNDNQSILNKSNIVFLAITPKVGEKIIKNLKFKKKHKVISFISTIKLNELKKNINVKCDIVRAIPLPPISLGTGPIPIYPSNKLVKNFFNNIGNSIEINNENLSLNFWTLSSMMAPYYEMLRTLSAILIKRGFKK
;
A
#
# COMPACT_ATOMS: atom_id res chain seq x y z
N MET A 1 2.80 3.63 -17.46
CA MET A 1 2.03 2.52 -16.88
C MET A 1 0.81 3.01 -16.14
N ASN A 2 -0.23 2.20 -16.03
CA ASN A 2 -1.42 2.49 -15.22
C ASN A 2 -1.34 1.74 -13.88
N LEU A 3 -1.69 2.42 -12.80
CA LEU A 3 -1.71 1.89 -11.44
C LEU A 3 -3.15 1.75 -10.95
N GLY A 4 -3.51 0.62 -10.35
CA GLY A 4 -4.84 0.37 -9.79
C GLY A 4 -4.77 0.04 -8.31
N PHE A 5 -5.59 0.69 -7.50
CA PHE A 5 -5.68 0.41 -6.07
C PHE A 5 -7.06 -0.14 -5.73
N ILE A 6 -7.09 -1.39 -5.33
CA ILE A 6 -8.27 -2.07 -4.80
C ILE A 6 -8.23 -1.93 -3.29
N GLY A 7 -9.06 -1.05 -2.78
CA GLY A 7 -9.02 -0.53 -1.42
C GLY A 7 -8.41 0.88 -1.36
N THR A 8 -9.14 1.81 -0.74
CA THR A 8 -8.75 3.21 -0.62
C THR A 8 -8.81 3.63 0.84
N GLY A 9 -7.86 3.10 1.63
CA GLY A 9 -7.63 3.42 3.03
C GLY A 9 -6.45 4.37 3.24
N GLU A 10 -6.02 4.56 4.49
CA GLU A 10 -4.90 5.45 4.84
C GLU A 10 -3.59 5.02 4.17
N ILE A 11 -3.32 3.71 4.06
CA ILE A 11 -2.10 3.25 3.40
C ILE A 11 -2.12 3.55 1.89
N THR A 12 -3.27 3.39 1.21
CA THR A 12 -3.41 3.81 -0.19
C THR A 12 -3.18 5.31 -0.34
N LYS A 13 -3.73 6.11 0.57
CA LYS A 13 -3.51 7.56 0.59
C LYS A 13 -2.02 7.89 0.71
N ALA A 14 -1.33 7.27 1.66
CA ALA A 14 0.10 7.51 1.87
C ALA A 14 0.95 7.11 0.64
N VAL A 15 0.71 5.93 0.07
CA VAL A 15 1.42 5.46 -1.12
C VAL A 15 1.15 6.35 -2.34
N VAL A 16 -0.10 6.74 -2.58
CA VAL A 16 -0.44 7.62 -3.71
C VAL A 16 0.18 9.01 -3.54
N ILE A 17 0.21 9.57 -2.33
CA ILE A 17 0.92 10.84 -2.07
C ILE A 17 2.42 10.67 -2.34
N GLY A 18 3.04 9.60 -1.85
CA GLY A 18 4.45 9.30 -2.14
C GLY A 18 4.72 9.21 -3.65
N ILE A 19 3.86 8.52 -4.40
CA ILE A 19 3.97 8.43 -5.87
C ILE A 19 3.86 9.81 -6.52
N LEU A 20 2.92 10.65 -6.10
CA LEU A 20 2.74 11.99 -6.67
C LEU A 20 3.94 12.91 -6.40
N ASN A 21 4.64 12.72 -5.29
CA ASN A 21 5.80 13.50 -4.86
C ASN A 21 7.14 12.92 -5.38
N SER A 22 7.10 11.78 -6.08
CA SER A 22 8.28 11.07 -6.57
C SER A 22 8.48 11.23 -8.08
N ASN A 23 9.59 10.67 -8.58
CA ASN A 23 9.91 10.61 -10.01
C ASN A 23 9.25 9.42 -10.74
N ILE A 24 8.33 8.70 -10.10
CA ILE A 24 7.63 7.57 -10.72
C ILE A 24 6.77 8.05 -11.89
N LYS A 25 7.09 7.56 -13.09
CA LYS A 25 6.31 7.88 -14.29
C LYS A 25 5.10 6.96 -14.41
N PHE A 26 3.91 7.54 -14.35
CA PHE A 26 2.64 6.84 -14.54
C PHE A 26 1.70 7.65 -15.46
N ASN A 27 0.77 6.94 -16.11
CA ASN A 27 -0.25 7.57 -16.95
C ASN A 27 -1.48 7.92 -16.12
N LYS A 28 -2.09 6.92 -15.46
CA LYS A 28 -3.28 7.09 -14.62
C LYS A 28 -3.19 6.24 -13.35
N ILE A 29 -3.85 6.71 -12.29
CA ILE A 29 -4.08 5.97 -11.05
C ILE A 29 -5.59 5.76 -10.91
N PHE A 30 -6.01 4.50 -10.83
CA PHE A 30 -7.40 4.10 -10.60
C PHE A 30 -7.58 3.72 -9.14
N LEU A 31 -8.57 4.31 -8.47
CA LEU A 31 -8.86 4.09 -7.07
C LEU A 31 -10.28 3.55 -6.88
N SER A 32 -10.45 2.59 -5.97
CA SER A 32 -11.79 2.16 -5.56
C SER A 32 -12.49 3.25 -4.74
N LYS A 33 -13.80 3.39 -4.91
CA LYS A 33 -14.62 4.43 -4.24
C LYS A 33 -14.91 4.12 -2.75
N ARG A 34 -14.51 2.99 -2.22
CA ARG A 34 -14.95 2.49 -0.92
C ARG A 34 -14.88 3.51 0.23
N ASN A 35 -13.84 4.34 0.28
CA ASN A 35 -13.74 5.46 1.21
C ASN A 35 -13.84 6.78 0.43
N ASN A 36 -15.04 7.35 0.40
CA ASN A 36 -15.32 8.57 -0.36
C ASN A 36 -14.46 9.76 0.08
N LYS A 37 -14.18 9.91 1.39
CA LYS A 37 -13.35 11.00 1.92
C LYS A 37 -11.94 10.94 1.33
N ILE A 38 -11.29 9.77 1.40
CA ILE A 38 -9.92 9.58 0.90
C ILE A 38 -9.88 9.62 -0.62
N SER A 39 -10.79 8.92 -1.31
CA SER A 39 -10.79 8.88 -2.77
C SER A 39 -11.02 10.26 -3.39
N ASN A 40 -11.93 11.05 -2.83
CA ASN A 40 -12.18 12.43 -3.27
C ASN A 40 -10.99 13.36 -2.95
N PHE A 41 -10.38 13.21 -1.77
CA PHE A 41 -9.16 13.95 -1.44
C PHE A 41 -8.04 13.69 -2.46
N LEU A 42 -7.79 12.42 -2.78
CA LEU A 42 -6.76 12.04 -3.75
C LEU A 42 -7.10 12.50 -5.17
N LYS A 43 -8.37 12.38 -5.59
CA LYS A 43 -8.84 12.86 -6.90
C LYS A 43 -8.54 14.35 -7.11
N LYS A 44 -8.66 15.16 -6.05
CA LYS A 44 -8.36 16.60 -6.11
C LYS A 44 -6.85 16.89 -6.27
N LYS A 45 -5.96 15.95 -5.91
CA LYS A 45 -4.50 16.13 -5.99
C LYS A 45 -3.95 16.02 -7.41
N SER A 46 -4.62 15.28 -8.31
CA SER A 46 -4.16 15.14 -9.69
C SER A 46 -5.27 14.74 -10.65
N LYS A 47 -5.30 15.37 -11.83
CA LYS A 47 -6.20 15.00 -12.95
C LYS A 47 -5.94 13.58 -13.48
N LYS A 48 -4.80 12.98 -13.15
CA LYS A 48 -4.47 11.58 -13.51
C LYS A 48 -5.12 10.55 -12.60
N ILE A 49 -5.80 10.97 -11.52
CA ILE A 49 -6.47 10.06 -10.58
C ILE A 49 -7.95 9.91 -10.95
N ILE A 50 -8.36 8.67 -11.15
CA ILE A 50 -9.72 8.29 -11.52
C ILE A 50 -10.29 7.39 -10.43
N VAL A 51 -11.46 7.77 -9.89
CA VAL A 51 -12.19 6.97 -8.91
C VAL A 51 -13.23 6.11 -9.63
N SER A 52 -13.27 4.82 -9.33
CA SER A 52 -14.21 3.86 -9.90
C SER A 52 -15.01 3.14 -8.81
N ASN A 53 -16.28 2.86 -9.09
CA ASN A 53 -17.15 2.06 -8.22
C ASN A 53 -16.92 0.56 -8.39
N ASP A 54 -16.29 0.15 -9.48
CA ASP A 54 -16.09 -1.25 -9.86
C ASP A 54 -14.61 -1.64 -9.82
N ASN A 55 -14.29 -2.60 -8.94
CA ASN A 55 -12.94 -3.14 -8.79
C ASN A 55 -12.47 -3.91 -10.04
N GLN A 56 -13.38 -4.56 -10.78
CA GLN A 56 -13.02 -5.27 -12.00
C GLN A 56 -12.60 -4.28 -13.10
N SER A 57 -13.27 -3.14 -13.20
CA SER A 57 -12.89 -2.06 -14.11
C SER A 57 -11.50 -1.50 -13.77
N ILE A 58 -11.19 -1.32 -12.47
CA ILE A 58 -9.86 -0.91 -12.02
C ILE A 58 -8.81 -1.92 -12.47
N LEU A 59 -9.05 -3.21 -12.19
CA LEU A 59 -8.16 -4.30 -12.57
C LEU A 59 -7.90 -4.32 -14.08
N ASN A 60 -8.95 -4.22 -14.90
CA ASN A 60 -8.85 -4.29 -16.35
C ASN A 60 -8.03 -3.15 -16.98
N LYS A 61 -8.05 -1.96 -16.35
CA LYS A 61 -7.36 -0.74 -16.83
C LYS A 61 -5.94 -0.57 -16.30
N SER A 62 -5.49 -1.46 -15.39
CA SER A 62 -4.22 -1.33 -14.69
C SER A 62 -3.17 -2.33 -15.17
N ASN A 63 -1.90 -1.91 -15.14
CA ASN A 63 -0.75 -2.77 -15.36
C ASN A 63 -0.26 -3.34 -14.02
N ILE A 64 -0.18 -2.48 -13.00
CA ILE A 64 0.17 -2.84 -11.63
C ILE A 64 -1.06 -2.64 -10.76
N VAL A 65 -1.41 -3.65 -9.98
CA VAL A 65 -2.60 -3.65 -9.12
C VAL A 65 -2.17 -3.83 -7.67
N PHE A 66 -2.54 -2.86 -6.85
CA PHE A 66 -2.29 -2.87 -5.42
C PHE A 66 -3.54 -3.37 -4.68
N LEU A 67 -3.39 -4.46 -3.93
CA LEU A 67 -4.44 -4.98 -3.06
C LEU A 67 -4.27 -4.37 -1.67
N ALA A 68 -4.99 -3.28 -1.41
CA ALA A 68 -4.92 -2.48 -0.19
C ALA A 68 -6.22 -2.57 0.63
N ILE A 69 -6.72 -3.79 0.79
CA ILE A 69 -7.96 -4.13 1.49
C ILE A 69 -7.67 -4.88 2.78
N THR A 70 -8.58 -4.79 3.76
CA THR A 70 -8.44 -5.53 5.01
C THR A 70 -8.59 -7.05 4.78
N PRO A 71 -7.92 -7.89 5.57
CA PRO A 71 -7.96 -9.36 5.38
C PRO A 71 -9.38 -9.94 5.33
N LYS A 72 -10.25 -9.53 6.27
CA LYS A 72 -11.65 -10.00 6.35
C LYS A 72 -12.45 -9.84 5.04
N VAL A 73 -12.15 -8.80 4.28
CA VAL A 73 -12.85 -8.48 3.04
C VAL A 73 -12.05 -8.93 1.80
N GLY A 74 -10.74 -9.06 2.00
CA GLY A 74 -9.77 -9.32 0.94
C GLY A 74 -10.05 -10.60 0.17
N GLU A 75 -10.19 -11.71 0.88
CA GLU A 75 -10.43 -13.01 0.24
C GLU A 75 -11.66 -13.02 -0.67
N LYS A 76 -12.80 -12.52 -0.19
CA LYS A 76 -14.04 -12.46 -0.96
C LYS A 76 -13.89 -11.58 -2.20
N ILE A 77 -13.24 -10.43 -2.08
CA ILE A 77 -13.02 -9.53 -3.22
C ILE A 77 -12.07 -10.15 -4.22
N ILE A 78 -10.95 -10.72 -3.78
CA ILE A 78 -9.93 -11.28 -4.67
C ILE A 78 -10.49 -12.46 -5.47
N LYS A 79 -11.23 -13.38 -4.83
CA LYS A 79 -11.86 -14.54 -5.48
C LYS A 79 -12.86 -14.15 -6.58
N ASN A 80 -13.51 -13.00 -6.45
CA ASN A 80 -14.49 -12.52 -7.42
C ASN A 80 -13.87 -11.72 -8.57
N LEU A 81 -12.57 -11.41 -8.52
CA LEU A 81 -11.88 -10.64 -9.54
C LEU A 81 -11.24 -11.55 -10.60
N LYS A 82 -11.45 -11.21 -11.86
CA LYS A 82 -10.88 -11.92 -13.01
C LYS A 82 -9.51 -11.36 -13.37
N PHE A 83 -8.48 -11.87 -12.71
CA PHE A 83 -7.09 -11.51 -13.00
C PHE A 83 -6.65 -12.05 -14.37
N LYS A 84 -5.59 -11.47 -14.93
CA LYS A 84 -4.96 -11.90 -16.20
C LYS A 84 -3.47 -12.11 -15.99
N LYS A 85 -2.83 -12.95 -16.79
CA LYS A 85 -1.38 -13.23 -16.72
C LYS A 85 -0.49 -11.97 -16.77
N LYS A 86 -0.95 -10.93 -17.48
CA LYS A 86 -0.23 -9.65 -17.63
C LYS A 86 -0.22 -8.76 -16.38
N HIS A 87 -1.08 -9.02 -15.41
CA HIS A 87 -1.15 -8.18 -14.21
C HIS A 87 0.07 -8.44 -13.31
N LYS A 88 0.62 -7.35 -12.79
CA LYS A 88 1.54 -7.37 -11.67
C LYS A 88 0.76 -6.99 -10.42
N VAL A 89 0.66 -7.92 -9.49
CA VAL A 89 -0.13 -7.74 -8.27
C VAL A 89 0.82 -7.46 -7.10
N ILE A 90 0.59 -6.36 -6.42
CA ILE A 90 1.31 -6.00 -5.20
C ILE A 90 0.32 -6.00 -4.04
N SER A 91 0.48 -6.94 -3.12
CA SER A 91 -0.40 -7.08 -1.96
C SER A 91 0.15 -6.33 -0.76
N PHE A 92 -0.67 -5.43 -0.21
CA PHE A 92 -0.43 -4.78 1.08
C PHE A 92 -1.13 -5.52 2.23
N ILE A 93 -1.78 -6.64 1.92
CA ILE A 93 -2.50 -7.44 2.91
C ILE A 93 -1.49 -8.25 3.71
N SER A 94 -1.30 -7.85 4.93
CA SER A 94 -0.22 -8.35 5.78
C SER A 94 -0.38 -9.80 6.22
N THR A 95 -1.59 -10.20 6.52
CA THR A 95 -1.90 -11.50 7.14
C THR A 95 -2.17 -12.61 6.12
N ILE A 96 -2.38 -12.29 4.83
CA ILE A 96 -2.57 -13.29 3.78
C ILE A 96 -1.22 -13.64 3.17
N LYS A 97 -0.80 -14.89 3.31
CA LYS A 97 0.47 -15.40 2.77
C LYS A 97 0.44 -15.50 1.25
N LEU A 98 1.62 -15.50 0.64
CA LEU A 98 1.78 -15.55 -0.82
C LEU A 98 1.08 -16.76 -1.47
N ASN A 99 1.19 -17.93 -0.85
CA ASN A 99 0.54 -19.14 -1.38
C ASN A 99 -0.99 -19.04 -1.36
N GLU A 100 -1.55 -18.40 -0.35
CA GLU A 100 -2.98 -18.14 -0.25
C GLU A 100 -3.44 -17.10 -1.30
N LEU A 101 -2.65 -16.04 -1.48
CA LEU A 101 -2.89 -15.06 -2.55
C LEU A 101 -2.91 -15.73 -3.93
N LYS A 102 -1.95 -16.62 -4.20
CA LYS A 102 -1.88 -17.38 -5.47
C LYS A 102 -3.12 -18.25 -5.69
N LYS A 103 -3.61 -18.94 -4.64
CA LYS A 103 -4.84 -19.72 -4.69
C LYS A 103 -6.07 -18.85 -4.98
N ASN A 104 -6.20 -17.71 -4.31
CA ASN A 104 -7.34 -16.83 -4.45
C ASN A 104 -7.37 -16.09 -5.78
N ILE A 105 -6.21 -15.72 -6.34
CA ILE A 105 -6.09 -15.08 -7.67
C ILE A 105 -6.31 -16.08 -8.80
N ASN A 106 -5.98 -17.35 -8.60
CA ASN A 106 -6.22 -18.46 -9.53
C ASN A 106 -5.76 -18.22 -10.97
N VAL A 107 -4.74 -17.40 -11.17
CA VAL A 107 -4.09 -17.14 -12.48
C VAL A 107 -2.59 -17.00 -12.24
N LYS A 108 -1.78 -17.61 -13.10
CA LYS A 108 -0.32 -17.47 -13.05
C LYS A 108 0.08 -16.06 -13.50
N CYS A 109 0.09 -15.12 -12.55
CA CYS A 109 0.58 -13.75 -12.72
C CYS A 109 1.66 -13.44 -11.69
N ASP A 110 2.32 -12.31 -11.86
CA ASP A 110 3.38 -11.86 -10.96
C ASP A 110 2.78 -11.29 -9.67
N ILE A 111 3.05 -11.90 -8.52
CA ILE A 111 2.48 -11.51 -7.23
C ILE A 111 3.62 -11.26 -6.23
N VAL A 112 3.62 -10.07 -5.67
CA VAL A 112 4.59 -9.64 -4.65
C VAL A 112 3.82 -9.10 -3.44
N ARG A 113 4.26 -9.45 -2.25
CA ARG A 113 3.82 -8.81 -1.01
C ARG A 113 4.74 -7.65 -0.71
N ALA A 114 4.18 -6.48 -0.44
CA ALA A 114 4.93 -5.32 0.02
C ALA A 114 4.15 -4.65 1.14
N ILE A 115 4.81 -4.30 2.23
CA ILE A 115 4.13 -3.82 3.43
C ILE A 115 4.62 -2.41 3.76
N PRO A 116 4.13 -1.40 3.04
CA PRO A 116 4.49 -0.02 3.32
C PRO A 116 3.84 0.48 4.61
N LEU A 117 4.50 1.43 5.26
CA LEU A 117 4.00 2.16 6.42
C LEU A 117 3.66 3.62 6.05
N PRO A 118 2.85 4.34 6.85
CA PRO A 118 2.42 5.70 6.54
C PRO A 118 3.53 6.71 6.18
N PRO A 119 4.77 6.64 6.73
CA PRO A 119 5.87 7.52 6.34
C PRO A 119 6.24 7.49 4.86
N ILE A 120 5.79 6.49 4.10
CA ILE A 120 5.96 6.42 2.64
C ILE A 120 5.41 7.66 1.91
N SER A 121 4.43 8.37 2.49
CA SER A 121 3.93 9.64 1.96
C SER A 121 4.98 10.75 1.93
N LEU A 122 6.02 10.63 2.75
CA LEU A 122 7.17 11.53 2.84
C LEU A 122 8.40 11.01 2.09
N GLY A 123 8.26 9.93 1.33
CA GLY A 123 9.38 9.30 0.60
C GLY A 123 10.34 8.53 1.51
N THR A 124 9.90 8.05 2.66
CA THR A 124 10.75 7.40 3.65
C THR A 124 10.07 6.18 4.29
N GLY A 125 10.85 5.42 5.05
CA GLY A 125 10.40 4.25 5.79
C GLY A 125 10.71 2.92 5.11
N PRO A 126 10.85 1.84 5.89
CA PRO A 126 11.14 0.49 5.38
C PRO A 126 9.91 -0.12 4.72
N ILE A 127 10.12 -0.82 3.61
CA ILE A 127 9.08 -1.53 2.87
C ILE A 127 9.55 -2.96 2.64
N PRO A 128 9.19 -3.91 3.50
CA PRO A 128 9.49 -5.33 3.28
C PRO A 128 8.82 -5.83 2.01
N ILE A 129 9.59 -6.54 1.16
CA ILE A 129 9.14 -7.10 -0.11
C ILE A 129 9.40 -8.61 -0.12
N TYR A 130 8.38 -9.40 -0.48
CA TYR A 130 8.46 -10.84 -0.66
C TYR A 130 7.53 -11.35 -1.77
N PRO A 131 7.97 -12.24 -2.66
CA PRO A 131 9.37 -12.59 -2.90
C PRO A 131 10.15 -11.43 -3.51
N SER A 132 11.48 -11.56 -3.58
CA SER A 132 12.34 -10.60 -4.25
C SER A 132 11.85 -10.33 -5.68
N ASN A 133 11.77 -9.04 -6.04
CA ASN A 133 11.31 -8.62 -7.36
C ASN A 133 11.93 -7.27 -7.72
N LYS A 134 12.83 -7.26 -8.69
CA LYS A 134 13.58 -6.08 -9.11
C LYS A 134 12.70 -4.88 -9.51
N LEU A 135 11.58 -5.14 -10.22
CA LEU A 135 10.66 -4.07 -10.62
C LEU A 135 9.99 -3.42 -9.40
N VAL A 136 9.47 -4.25 -8.48
CA VAL A 136 8.79 -3.79 -7.27
C VAL A 136 9.78 -3.08 -6.33
N LYS A 137 11.01 -3.61 -6.18
CA LYS A 137 12.10 -2.96 -5.46
C LYS A 137 12.38 -1.56 -6.00
N ASN A 138 12.62 -1.46 -7.30
CA ASN A 138 12.90 -0.17 -7.94
C ASN A 138 11.72 0.80 -7.81
N PHE A 139 10.49 0.31 -7.91
CA PHE A 139 9.29 1.13 -7.70
C PHE A 139 9.26 1.75 -6.30
N PHE A 140 9.42 0.91 -5.27
CA PHE A 140 9.35 1.38 -3.89
C PHE A 140 10.56 2.19 -3.43
N ASN A 141 11.74 1.99 -4.00
CA ASN A 141 12.92 2.82 -3.70
C ASN A 141 12.77 4.29 -4.16
N ASN A 142 11.77 4.61 -4.97
CA ASN A 142 11.43 6.00 -5.29
C ASN A 142 10.57 6.67 -4.22
N ILE A 143 9.99 5.91 -3.29
CA ILE A 143 9.04 6.41 -2.28
C ILE A 143 9.31 5.89 -0.87
N GLY A 144 10.45 5.22 -0.66
CA GLY A 144 10.88 4.67 0.63
C GLY A 144 12.09 3.76 0.46
N ASN A 145 12.36 2.91 1.44
CA ASN A 145 13.47 1.96 1.44
C ASN A 145 12.94 0.53 1.34
N SER A 146 13.02 -0.08 0.16
CA SER A 146 12.60 -1.47 0.00
C SER A 146 13.62 -2.45 0.60
N ILE A 147 13.11 -3.39 1.40
CA ILE A 147 13.90 -4.45 2.04
C ILE A 147 13.42 -5.79 1.50
N GLU A 148 14.26 -6.44 0.69
CA GLU A 148 13.96 -7.77 0.19
C GLU A 148 14.16 -8.79 1.30
N ILE A 149 13.12 -9.57 1.58
CA ILE A 149 13.18 -10.67 2.55
C ILE A 149 13.16 -12.01 1.80
N ASN A 150 14.00 -12.92 2.22
CA ASN A 150 14.15 -14.25 1.60
C ASN A 150 13.20 -15.30 2.21
N ASN A 151 12.60 -15.00 3.34
CA ASN A 151 11.64 -15.87 4.03
C ASN A 151 10.39 -15.08 4.42
N GLU A 152 9.23 -15.53 3.97
CA GLU A 152 7.96 -14.85 4.22
C GLU A 152 7.64 -14.68 5.71
N ASN A 153 8.05 -15.62 6.55
CA ASN A 153 7.81 -15.55 8.00
C ASN A 153 8.57 -14.37 8.66
N LEU A 154 9.68 -13.90 8.07
CA LEU A 154 10.37 -12.72 8.55
C LEU A 154 9.50 -11.45 8.46
N SER A 155 8.48 -11.44 7.61
CA SER A 155 7.52 -10.33 7.57
C SER A 155 6.77 -10.14 8.88
N LEU A 156 6.60 -11.21 9.67
CA LEU A 156 5.99 -11.14 11.00
C LEU A 156 6.86 -10.33 11.98
N ASN A 157 8.18 -10.45 11.89
CA ASN A 157 9.11 -9.70 12.74
C ASN A 157 9.00 -8.19 12.46
N PHE A 158 8.85 -7.78 11.20
CA PHE A 158 8.56 -6.39 10.85
C PHE A 158 7.24 -5.89 11.44
N TRP A 159 6.24 -6.76 11.53
CA TRP A 159 4.96 -6.43 12.16
C TRP A 159 5.11 -6.20 13.65
N THR A 160 5.78 -7.12 14.34
CA THR A 160 6.03 -7.01 15.78
C THR A 160 6.76 -5.71 16.09
N LEU A 161 7.81 -5.39 15.33
CA LEU A 161 8.55 -4.14 15.51
C LEU A 161 7.69 -2.90 15.18
N SER A 162 6.92 -2.95 14.09
CA SER A 162 6.07 -1.81 13.71
C SER A 162 4.91 -1.57 14.67
N SER A 163 4.45 -2.59 15.41
CA SER A 163 3.43 -2.42 16.45
C SER A 163 3.91 -1.54 17.61
N MET A 164 5.22 -1.46 17.85
CA MET A 164 5.83 -0.57 18.85
C MET A 164 5.78 0.91 18.46
N MET A 165 5.46 1.25 17.21
CA MET A 165 5.36 2.65 16.78
C MET A 165 4.24 3.39 17.51
N ALA A 166 3.09 2.75 17.75
CA ALA A 166 1.97 3.40 18.43
C ALA A 166 2.31 3.83 19.87
N PRO A 167 2.81 2.95 20.75
CA PRO A 167 3.23 3.36 22.09
C PRO A 167 4.40 4.35 22.07
N TYR A 168 5.32 4.24 21.11
CA TYR A 168 6.41 5.21 20.97
C TYR A 168 5.90 6.62 20.65
N TYR A 169 5.02 6.77 19.68
CA TYR A 169 4.43 8.07 19.35
C TYR A 169 3.56 8.63 20.49
N GLU A 170 2.85 7.76 21.21
CA GLU A 170 2.06 8.20 22.38
C GLU A 170 2.95 8.69 23.52
N MET A 171 4.08 8.03 23.75
CA MET A 171 5.10 8.52 24.68
C MET A 171 5.62 9.90 24.28
N LEU A 172 6.01 10.09 23.02
CA LEU A 172 6.48 11.41 22.53
C LEU A 172 5.39 12.49 22.65
N ARG A 173 4.14 12.14 22.33
CA ARG A 173 2.99 13.05 22.47
C ARG A 173 2.79 13.47 23.92
N THR A 174 2.88 12.53 24.85
CA THR A 174 2.72 12.78 26.29
C THR A 174 3.83 13.70 26.82
N LEU A 175 5.09 13.41 26.46
CA LEU A 175 6.24 14.25 26.84
C LEU A 175 6.09 15.66 26.28
N SER A 176 5.69 15.80 25.01
CA SER A 176 5.44 17.12 24.40
C SER A 176 4.34 17.89 25.14
N ALA A 177 3.24 17.21 25.52
CA ALA A 177 2.14 17.84 26.25
C ALA A 177 2.59 18.35 27.64
N ILE A 178 3.46 17.60 28.34
CA ILE A 178 4.04 18.02 29.62
C ILE A 178 4.89 19.27 29.43
N LEU A 179 5.74 19.31 28.40
CA LEU A 179 6.61 20.49 28.13
C LEU A 179 5.77 21.72 27.79
N ILE A 180 4.72 21.58 26.98
CA ILE A 180 3.81 22.69 26.65
C ILE A 180 3.13 23.24 27.94
N LYS A 181 2.66 22.35 28.82
CA LYS A 181 2.08 22.76 30.11
C LYS A 181 3.07 23.55 30.99
N ARG A 182 4.37 23.31 30.83
CA ARG A 182 5.45 24.00 31.54
C ARG A 182 5.92 25.30 30.85
N GLY A 183 5.22 25.76 29.80
CA GLY A 183 5.50 27.03 29.12
C GLY A 183 6.40 26.93 27.89
N PHE A 184 6.82 25.75 27.47
CA PHE A 184 7.54 25.60 26.19
C PHE A 184 6.60 25.85 25.02
N LYS A 185 7.06 26.58 24.00
CA LYS A 185 6.30 26.78 22.74
C LYS A 185 6.29 25.50 21.91
N LYS A 186 5.22 25.30 21.16
CA LYS A 186 5.01 24.16 20.26
C LYS A 186 5.93 24.25 19.05
#